data_2bc45873c16e7ed6c4e618cd6246c6c3
#
_entry.id   2bc45873c16e7ed6c4e618cd6246c6c3
#
_cell.length_a   1.000
_cell.length_b   1.000
_cell.length_c   1.000
_cell.angle_alpha   90.00
_cell.angle_beta   90.00
_cell.angle_gamma   90.00
#
_symmetry.space_group_name_H-M   'P 1'
#
loop_
_entity.id
_entity.type
_entity.pdbx_description
1 polymer ?
#
loop_
_entity_poly.entity_id
_entity_poly.type
_entity_poly.pdbx_seq_one_letter_code
_entity_poly.pdbx_strand_id
1 'polypeptide(L)'
;YPLRRQRQMCIRDRSCIYGLGSVEAYSKMTLTLQKNYDYNRDQIIKSLVALQYKRNDQNFYRGTFRARGEYLEIFPSHLEDRAWRLSLFGDKLEKIEEFDPLTGDQVRELSLVKVYANSHYITPKPTVEQAVINIRKELEITLKKHKSENKLLEAQRLEERTKFDLEMIEATGSCAGIENYSRFLSGRKPGEPPPTLFEYFPDNTLIFVDECHVTVPQLNGMYKGCLLYT
;
A
#
# COMPACT_ATOMS: atom_id res chain seq x y z
N TYR A 1 3.57 -4.40 25.17
CA TYR A 1 3.38 -3.13 24.48
C TYR A 1 3.04 -3.24 22.96
N PRO A 2 3.33 -4.34 22.24
CA PRO A 2 2.90 -4.48 20.84
C PRO A 2 1.37 -4.52 20.68
N LEU A 3 0.62 -5.06 21.63
CA LEU A 3 -0.84 -5.16 21.58
C LEU A 3 -1.55 -3.79 21.60
N ARG A 4 -0.97 -2.78 22.28
CA ARG A 4 -1.55 -1.43 22.35
C ARG A 4 -1.40 -0.68 21.02
N ARG A 5 -0.37 -1.02 20.22
CA ARG A 5 -0.10 -0.42 18.89
C ARG A 5 -0.96 -1.06 17.81
N GLN A 6 -1.20 -2.36 17.89
CA GLN A 6 -2.17 -3.04 17.02
C GLN A 6 -3.58 -2.51 17.25
N ARG A 7 -3.97 -2.21 18.50
CA ARG A 7 -5.22 -1.48 18.81
C ARG A 7 -5.29 -0.12 18.12
N GLN A 8 -4.21 0.64 18.09
CA GLN A 8 -4.19 1.95 17.42
C GLN A 8 -4.30 1.83 15.89
N MET A 9 -3.73 0.80 15.26
CA MET A 9 -3.94 0.52 13.83
C MET A 9 -5.39 0.14 13.53
N CYS A 10 -6.01 -0.72 14.33
CA CYS A 10 -7.40 -1.13 14.16
C CYS A 10 -8.42 -0.03 14.46
N ILE A 11 -8.11 0.91 15.36
CA ILE A 11 -8.99 2.03 15.73
C ILE A 11 -8.90 3.17 14.71
N ARG A 12 -7.75 3.37 14.06
CA ARG A 12 -7.56 4.48 13.11
C ARG A 12 -8.18 4.22 11.74
N ASP A 13 -8.30 2.97 11.33
CA ASP A 13 -8.76 2.63 9.98
C ASP A 13 -9.74 1.46 10.07
N ARG A 14 -11.03 1.78 10.15
CA ARG A 14 -12.12 0.79 10.20
C ARG A 14 -12.19 -0.06 8.92
N SER A 15 -11.62 0.43 7.84
CA SER A 15 -11.56 -0.24 6.53
C SER A 15 -10.35 -1.16 6.39
N CYS A 16 -9.43 -1.23 7.36
CA CYS A 16 -8.18 -2.00 7.26
C CYS A 16 -8.37 -3.53 7.06
N ILE A 17 -9.57 -4.06 7.29
CA ILE A 17 -9.87 -5.48 7.10
C ILE A 17 -10.26 -5.79 5.65
N TYR A 18 -10.89 -4.85 4.95
CA TYR A 18 -11.37 -5.00 3.58
C TYR A 18 -10.57 -4.16 2.60
N GLY A 19 -10.55 -4.62 1.36
CA GLY A 19 -9.98 -3.86 0.25
C GLY A 19 -8.46 -3.79 0.27
N LEU A 20 -7.77 -4.71 0.93
CA LEU A 20 -6.32 -4.84 0.84
C LEU A 20 -5.90 -5.28 -0.57
N GLY A 21 -4.66 -5.00 -0.95
CA GLY A 21 -4.07 -5.55 -2.17
C GLY A 21 -3.97 -7.09 -2.09
N SER A 22 -3.73 -7.75 -3.24
CA SER A 22 -3.54 -9.20 -3.23
C SER A 22 -2.25 -9.58 -2.48
N VAL A 23 -2.31 -10.67 -1.70
CA VAL A 23 -1.16 -11.20 -0.94
C VAL A 23 0.01 -11.51 -1.87
N GLU A 24 -0.27 -12.08 -3.05
CA GLU A 24 0.74 -12.43 -4.05
C GLU A 24 1.42 -11.18 -4.62
N ALA A 25 0.66 -10.13 -4.91
CA ALA A 25 1.22 -8.87 -5.40
C ALA A 25 2.10 -8.23 -4.32
N TYR A 26 1.63 -8.15 -3.09
CA TYR A 26 2.37 -7.59 -1.97
C TYR A 26 3.67 -8.36 -1.68
N SER A 27 3.62 -9.69 -1.67
CA SER A 27 4.79 -10.53 -1.40
C SER A 27 5.87 -10.45 -2.49
N LYS A 28 5.46 -10.22 -3.75
CA LYS A 28 6.38 -10.00 -4.88
C LYS A 28 6.99 -8.60 -4.89
N MET A 29 6.29 -7.62 -4.31
CA MET A 29 6.76 -6.22 -4.26
C MET A 29 7.62 -5.98 -3.02
N THR A 30 8.82 -6.56 -3.05
CA THR A 30 9.83 -6.39 -2.02
C THR A 30 11.19 -6.11 -2.66
N LEU A 31 11.99 -5.29 -2.01
CA LEU A 31 13.37 -5.04 -2.40
C LEU A 31 14.29 -5.69 -1.38
N THR A 32 15.06 -6.68 -1.82
CA THR A 32 16.07 -7.34 -0.97
C THR A 32 17.44 -6.76 -1.31
N LEU A 33 18.15 -6.28 -0.29
CA LEU A 33 19.48 -5.73 -0.42
C LEU A 33 20.44 -6.50 0.49
N GLN A 34 21.54 -6.95 -0.06
CA GLN A 34 22.54 -7.74 0.65
C GLN A 34 23.91 -7.06 0.55
N LYS A 35 24.63 -7.03 1.67
CA LYS A 35 25.99 -6.50 1.76
C LYS A 35 26.94 -7.22 0.78
N ASN A 36 27.88 -6.46 0.22
CA ASN A 36 28.90 -6.91 -0.76
C ASN A 36 28.39 -7.32 -2.14
N TYR A 37 27.12 -7.01 -2.46
CA TYR A 37 26.58 -7.18 -3.83
C TYR A 37 26.58 -5.84 -4.57
N ASP A 38 26.59 -5.91 -5.88
CA ASP A 38 26.56 -4.74 -6.74
C ASP A 38 25.11 -4.32 -7.01
N TYR A 39 24.81 -3.05 -6.75
CA TYR A 39 23.50 -2.44 -6.95
C TYR A 39 23.66 -1.05 -7.55
N ASN A 40 23.04 -0.82 -8.67
CA ASN A 40 22.97 0.54 -9.19
C ASN A 40 22.05 1.39 -8.30
N ARG A 41 22.59 2.51 -7.79
CA ARG A 41 21.90 3.41 -6.88
C ARG A 41 20.56 3.90 -7.42
N ASP A 42 20.53 4.27 -8.70
CA ASP A 42 19.30 4.77 -9.33
C ASP A 42 18.24 3.68 -9.46
N GLN A 43 18.65 2.42 -9.62
CA GLN A 43 17.74 1.28 -9.60
C GLN A 43 17.14 1.06 -8.22
N ILE A 44 17.94 1.19 -7.14
CA ILE A 44 17.41 1.12 -5.77
C ILE A 44 16.37 2.23 -5.57
N ILE A 45 16.68 3.47 -5.95
CA ILE A 45 15.76 4.61 -5.82
C ILE A 45 14.47 4.37 -6.62
N LYS A 46 14.57 3.90 -7.86
CA LYS A 46 13.39 3.55 -8.68
C LYS A 46 12.55 2.46 -8.02
N SER A 47 13.20 1.45 -7.43
CA SER A 47 12.52 0.37 -6.71
C SER A 47 11.81 0.90 -5.45
N LEU A 48 12.44 1.79 -4.68
CA LEU A 48 11.81 2.42 -3.51
C LEU A 48 10.59 3.25 -3.91
N VAL A 49 10.68 4.04 -4.98
CA VAL A 49 9.52 4.79 -5.51
C VAL A 49 8.41 3.84 -5.97
N ALA A 50 8.75 2.73 -6.64
CA ALA A 50 7.78 1.71 -7.03
C ALA A 50 7.12 1.05 -5.80
N LEU A 51 7.83 0.91 -4.68
CA LEU A 51 7.32 0.46 -3.39
C LEU A 51 6.57 1.56 -2.61
N GLN A 52 6.28 2.70 -3.26
CA GLN A 52 5.55 3.83 -2.68
C GLN A 52 6.29 4.56 -1.53
N TYR A 53 7.61 4.46 -1.45
CA TYR A 53 8.41 5.30 -0.59
C TYR A 53 8.56 6.69 -1.20
N LYS A 54 8.47 7.72 -0.35
CA LYS A 54 8.64 9.12 -0.77
C LYS A 54 10.04 9.58 -0.46
N ARG A 55 10.69 10.25 -1.41
CA ARG A 55 11.93 10.95 -1.13
C ARG A 55 11.66 12.18 -0.27
N ASN A 56 12.32 12.28 0.86
CA ASN A 56 12.25 13.44 1.73
C ASN A 56 13.59 13.64 2.43
N ASP A 57 14.38 14.59 1.93
CA ASP A 57 15.72 14.86 2.44
C ASP A 57 15.72 15.75 3.70
N GLN A 58 14.59 16.43 3.98
CA GLN A 58 14.45 17.34 5.13
C GLN A 58 13.78 16.66 6.33
N ASN A 59 12.62 16.03 6.10
CA ASN A 59 11.84 15.41 7.15
C ASN A 59 11.82 13.88 6.96
N PHE A 60 12.56 13.17 7.80
CA PHE A 60 12.77 11.73 7.69
C PHE A 60 11.85 10.99 8.66
N TYR A 61 10.83 10.31 8.10
CA TYR A 61 9.82 9.55 8.84
C TYR A 61 9.50 8.22 8.12
N ARG A 62 8.72 7.37 8.74
CA ARG A 62 8.36 6.06 8.19
C ARG A 62 7.79 6.16 6.78
N GLY A 63 8.24 5.28 5.89
CA GLY A 63 7.82 5.27 4.48
C GLY A 63 8.53 6.33 3.63
N THR A 64 9.60 6.93 4.15
CA THR A 64 10.45 7.84 3.37
C THR A 64 11.86 7.30 3.20
N PHE A 65 12.55 7.83 2.21
CA PHE A 65 13.98 7.65 2.03
C PHE A 65 14.63 8.99 1.74
N ARG A 66 15.92 9.10 2.05
CA ARG A 66 16.76 10.26 1.71
C ARG A 66 18.08 9.81 1.12
N ALA A 67 18.64 10.64 0.24
CA ALA A 67 19.88 10.35 -0.46
C ALA A 67 20.88 11.50 -0.25
N ARG A 68 21.98 11.23 0.46
CA ARG A 68 23.02 12.20 0.80
C ARG A 68 24.40 11.65 0.48
N GLY A 69 25.06 12.21 -0.53
CA GLY A 69 26.38 11.72 -0.96
C GLY A 69 26.32 10.22 -1.32
N GLU A 70 27.16 9.43 -0.70
CA GLU A 70 27.25 7.98 -0.90
C GLU A 70 26.25 7.18 -0.05
N TYR A 71 25.49 7.87 0.80
CA TYR A 71 24.50 7.23 1.68
C TYR A 71 23.10 7.29 1.09
N LEU A 72 22.42 6.16 1.20
CA LEU A 72 20.98 6.06 0.98
C LEU A 72 20.33 5.56 2.27
N GLU A 73 19.51 6.39 2.88
CA GLU A 73 18.84 6.05 4.13
C GLU A 73 17.36 5.78 3.88
N ILE A 74 16.88 4.70 4.46
CA ILE A 74 15.51 4.21 4.29
C ILE A 74 14.88 4.09 5.67
N PHE A 75 13.72 4.70 5.86
CA PHE A 75 12.90 4.46 7.05
C PHE A 75 11.76 3.50 6.70
N PRO A 76 11.93 2.19 6.98
CA PRO A 76 10.94 1.19 6.61
C PRO A 76 9.60 1.46 7.26
N SER A 77 8.52 1.19 6.52
CA SER A 77 7.15 1.41 7.02
C SER A 77 6.78 0.50 8.20
N HIS A 78 7.41 -0.67 8.32
CA HIS A 78 7.15 -1.66 9.36
C HIS A 78 8.00 -1.48 10.63
N LEU A 79 9.01 -0.61 10.60
CA LEU A 79 9.81 -0.24 11.77
C LEU A 79 9.34 1.10 12.33
N GLU A 80 9.39 1.25 13.66
CA GLU A 80 8.89 2.46 14.31
C GLU A 80 9.97 3.43 14.72
N ASP A 81 11.09 2.89 15.19
CA ASP A 81 12.19 3.61 15.81
C ASP A 81 13.56 3.23 15.22
N ARG A 82 13.56 2.58 14.06
CA ARG A 82 14.77 2.14 13.38
C ARG A 82 14.72 2.46 11.91
N ALA A 83 15.83 2.91 11.38
CA ALA A 83 16.05 3.16 9.97
C ALA A 83 17.30 2.44 9.49
N TRP A 84 17.44 2.29 8.19
CA TRP A 84 18.60 1.66 7.57
C TRP A 84 19.40 2.67 6.76
N ARG A 85 20.71 2.64 6.94
CA ARG A 85 21.68 3.40 6.15
C ARG A 85 22.46 2.44 5.27
N LEU A 86 22.42 2.65 3.99
CA LEU A 86 23.14 1.92 2.96
C LEU A 86 24.34 2.77 2.54
N SER A 87 25.55 2.24 2.63
CA SER A 87 26.77 2.88 2.14
C SER A 87 27.16 2.25 0.82
N LEU A 88 27.11 3.03 -0.25
CA LEU A 88 27.42 2.62 -1.60
C LEU A 88 28.74 3.25 -2.04
N PHE A 89 29.67 2.44 -2.50
CA PHE A 89 30.88 2.89 -3.17
C PHE A 89 30.82 2.48 -4.65
N GLY A 90 30.58 3.45 -5.51
CA GLY A 90 30.14 3.15 -6.88
C GLY A 90 28.85 2.37 -6.89
N ASP A 91 28.87 1.20 -7.53
CA ASP A 91 27.72 0.28 -7.59
C ASP A 91 27.76 -0.80 -6.47
N LYS A 92 28.78 -0.81 -5.60
CA LYS A 92 28.91 -1.81 -4.56
C LYS A 92 28.28 -1.36 -3.25
N LEU A 93 27.40 -2.18 -2.68
CA LEU A 93 26.82 -1.98 -1.35
C LEU A 93 27.78 -2.53 -0.28
N GLU A 94 28.59 -1.65 0.29
CA GLU A 94 29.65 -2.05 1.24
C GLU A 94 29.13 -2.30 2.64
N LYS A 95 28.14 -1.49 3.08
CA LYS A 95 27.63 -1.55 4.45
C LYS A 95 26.15 -1.30 4.52
N ILE A 96 25.50 -2.02 5.44
CA ILE A 96 24.11 -1.81 5.83
C ILE A 96 24.08 -1.62 7.33
N GLU A 97 23.68 -0.44 7.79
CA GLU A 97 23.58 -0.09 9.20
C GLU A 97 22.14 0.13 9.61
N GLU A 98 21.75 -0.45 10.73
CA GLU A 98 20.54 -0.06 11.44
C GLU A 98 20.88 1.04 12.43
N PHE A 99 20.14 2.14 12.39
CA PHE A 99 20.39 3.29 13.23
C PHE A 99 19.08 3.90 13.78
N ASP A 100 19.20 4.65 14.85
CA ASP A 100 18.10 5.44 15.41
C ASP A 100 17.92 6.72 14.59
N PRO A 101 16.76 6.95 13.94
CA PRO A 101 16.55 8.12 13.09
C PRO A 101 16.53 9.46 13.85
N LEU A 102 16.33 9.46 15.17
CA LEU A 102 16.30 10.66 16.01
C LEU A 102 17.71 11.09 16.44
N THR A 103 18.50 10.14 16.94
CA THR A 103 19.86 10.42 17.44
C THR A 103 20.92 10.28 16.36
N GLY A 104 20.67 9.46 15.34
CA GLY A 104 21.63 9.11 14.31
C GLY A 104 22.60 7.99 14.71
N ASP A 105 22.47 7.46 15.93
CA ASP A 105 23.37 6.45 16.48
C ASP A 105 23.19 5.10 15.79
N GLN A 106 24.30 4.49 15.43
CA GLN A 106 24.33 3.13 14.89
C GLN A 106 23.95 2.13 15.98
N VAL A 107 22.98 1.27 15.68
CA VAL A 107 22.52 0.20 16.58
C VAL A 107 23.26 -1.09 16.28
N ARG A 108 23.26 -1.48 15.02
CA ARG A 108 23.97 -2.70 14.55
C ARG A 108 24.22 -2.66 13.06
N GLU A 109 25.12 -3.51 12.60
CA GLU A 109 25.35 -3.77 11.19
C GLU A 109 24.54 -5.00 10.75
N LEU A 110 24.00 -4.93 9.53
CA LEU A 110 23.18 -5.98 8.95
C LEU A 110 23.86 -6.55 7.69
N SER A 111 23.69 -7.84 7.45
CA SER A 111 24.17 -8.49 6.22
C SER A 111 23.15 -8.41 5.09
N LEU A 112 21.87 -8.32 5.45
CA LEU A 112 20.75 -8.32 4.50
C LEU A 112 19.59 -7.54 5.10
N VAL A 113 18.89 -6.77 4.24
CA VAL A 113 17.62 -6.13 4.57
C VAL A 113 16.58 -6.42 3.49
N LYS A 114 15.33 -6.51 3.91
CA LYS A 114 14.20 -6.67 3.03
C LYS A 114 13.22 -5.51 3.21
N VAL A 115 13.14 -4.65 2.22
CA VAL A 115 12.24 -3.51 2.21
C VAL A 115 10.89 -3.97 1.68
N TYR A 116 9.86 -3.86 2.50
CA TYR A 116 8.48 -4.13 2.10
C TYR A 116 7.83 -2.85 1.58
N ALA A 117 6.78 -3.04 0.83
CA ALA A 117 5.99 -1.94 0.30
C ALA A 117 5.42 -1.02 1.39
N ASN A 118 5.39 0.28 1.12
CA ASN A 118 4.88 1.28 2.07
C ASN A 118 3.35 1.34 2.14
N SER A 119 2.66 0.70 1.19
CA SER A 119 1.20 0.63 1.12
C SER A 119 0.75 -0.78 0.81
N HIS A 120 -0.40 -1.18 1.32
CA HIS A 120 -1.03 -2.47 0.97
C HIS A 120 -1.67 -2.45 -0.42
N TYR A 121 -1.86 -1.27 -1.03
CA TYR A 121 -2.44 -1.08 -2.37
C TYR A 121 -1.38 -0.92 -3.45
N ILE A 122 -0.29 -1.67 -3.36
CA ILE A 122 0.71 -1.65 -4.41
C ILE A 122 0.33 -2.64 -5.49
N THR A 123 0.07 -2.09 -6.66
CA THR A 123 -0.27 -2.86 -7.85
C THR A 123 0.77 -2.56 -8.93
N PRO A 124 1.29 -3.56 -9.64
CA PRO A 124 2.21 -3.34 -10.75
C PRO A 124 1.60 -2.41 -11.80
N LYS A 125 2.41 -1.52 -12.39
CA LYS A 125 1.94 -0.53 -13.37
C LYS A 125 1.07 -1.12 -14.50
N PRO A 126 1.41 -2.24 -15.14
CA PRO A 126 0.57 -2.83 -16.19
C PRO A 126 -0.83 -3.20 -15.69
N THR A 127 -0.94 -3.64 -14.43
CA THR A 127 -2.22 -3.97 -13.80
C THR A 127 -3.04 -2.71 -13.51
N VAL A 128 -2.38 -1.63 -13.09
CA VAL A 128 -3.03 -0.33 -12.88
C VAL A 128 -3.59 0.22 -14.18
N GLU A 129 -2.81 0.19 -15.27
CA GLU A 129 -3.26 0.65 -16.60
C GLU A 129 -4.47 -0.15 -17.09
N GLN A 130 -4.44 -1.48 -16.93
CA GLN A 130 -5.58 -2.33 -17.27
C GLN A 130 -6.79 -2.07 -16.38
N ALA A 131 -6.58 -1.82 -15.08
CA ALA A 131 -7.64 -1.46 -14.15
C ALA A 131 -8.31 -0.14 -14.56
N VAL A 132 -7.54 0.89 -14.90
CA VAL A 132 -8.06 2.19 -15.37
C VAL A 132 -8.95 2.02 -16.61
N ILE A 133 -8.51 1.22 -17.58
CA ILE A 133 -9.31 0.93 -18.79
C ILE A 133 -10.64 0.27 -18.42
N ASN A 134 -10.62 -0.71 -17.51
CA ASN A 134 -11.81 -1.44 -17.09
C ASN A 134 -12.76 -0.56 -16.28
N ILE A 135 -12.25 0.28 -15.39
CA ILE A 135 -13.03 1.25 -14.62
C ILE A 135 -13.75 2.25 -15.57
N ARG A 136 -13.04 2.77 -16.56
CA ARG A 136 -13.63 3.68 -17.56
C ARG A 136 -14.78 3.02 -18.32
N LYS A 137 -14.62 1.77 -18.74
CA LYS A 137 -15.68 1.01 -19.42
C LYS A 137 -16.92 0.82 -18.53
N GLU A 138 -16.72 0.44 -17.27
CA GLU A 138 -17.82 0.26 -16.33
C GLU A 138 -18.52 1.58 -15.99
N LEU A 139 -17.76 2.67 -15.86
CA LEU A 139 -18.31 4.01 -15.68
C LEU A 139 -19.28 4.37 -16.83
N GLU A 140 -18.87 4.18 -18.08
CA GLU A 140 -19.71 4.47 -19.25
C GLU A 140 -21.03 3.69 -19.24
N ILE A 141 -20.98 2.40 -18.89
CA ILE A 141 -22.17 1.54 -18.78
C ILE A 141 -23.09 2.05 -17.67
N THR A 142 -22.53 2.37 -16.51
CA THR A 142 -23.27 2.84 -15.34
C THR A 142 -23.90 4.22 -15.60
N LEU A 143 -23.17 5.13 -16.25
CA LEU A 143 -23.70 6.44 -16.64
C LEU A 143 -24.88 6.34 -17.61
N LYS A 144 -24.80 5.44 -18.60
CA LYS A 144 -25.93 5.18 -19.51
C LYS A 144 -27.15 4.68 -18.76
N LYS A 145 -26.97 3.77 -17.80
CA LYS A 145 -28.04 3.27 -16.94
C LYS A 145 -28.65 4.38 -16.09
N HIS A 146 -27.85 5.18 -15.37
CA HIS A 146 -28.36 6.28 -14.56
C HIS A 146 -29.12 7.33 -15.39
N LYS A 147 -28.63 7.65 -16.58
CA LYS A 147 -29.30 8.57 -17.50
C LYS A 147 -30.63 8.00 -17.98
N SER A 148 -30.73 6.69 -18.29
CA SER A 148 -31.98 6.04 -18.67
C SER A 148 -33.02 5.97 -17.52
N GLU A 149 -32.55 5.94 -16.28
CA GLU A 149 -33.37 5.99 -15.06
C GLU A 149 -33.68 7.42 -14.60
N ASN A 150 -33.30 8.44 -15.38
CA ASN A 150 -33.48 9.88 -15.08
C ASN A 150 -32.76 10.35 -13.80
N LYS A 151 -31.70 9.64 -13.39
CA LYS A 151 -30.83 9.97 -12.23
C LYS A 151 -29.65 10.84 -12.66
N LEU A 152 -29.94 12.05 -13.12
CA LEU A 152 -28.93 12.92 -13.75
C LEU A 152 -27.89 13.44 -12.75
N LEU A 153 -28.32 13.78 -11.54
CA LEU A 153 -27.42 14.30 -10.49
C LEU A 153 -26.44 13.23 -10.01
N GLU A 154 -26.94 12.00 -9.81
CA GLU A 154 -26.13 10.85 -9.41
C GLU A 154 -25.13 10.49 -10.52
N ALA A 155 -25.57 10.54 -11.77
CA ALA A 155 -24.68 10.32 -12.92
C ALA A 155 -23.55 11.34 -12.96
N GLN A 156 -23.85 12.61 -12.81
CA GLN A 156 -22.84 13.67 -12.81
C GLN A 156 -21.84 13.52 -11.66
N ARG A 157 -22.30 13.31 -10.43
CA ARG A 157 -21.44 13.13 -9.26
C ARG A 157 -20.53 11.91 -9.39
N LEU A 158 -21.07 10.80 -9.91
CA LEU A 158 -20.29 9.59 -10.14
C LEU A 158 -19.20 9.84 -11.20
N GLU A 159 -19.57 10.51 -12.30
CA GLU A 159 -18.64 10.82 -13.39
C GLU A 159 -17.49 11.70 -12.92
N GLU A 160 -17.79 12.82 -12.24
CA GLU A 160 -16.78 13.76 -11.75
C GLU A 160 -15.83 13.09 -10.75
N ARG A 161 -16.37 12.37 -9.77
CA ARG A 161 -15.58 11.67 -8.77
C ARG A 161 -14.67 10.60 -9.39
N THR A 162 -15.25 9.75 -10.24
CA THR A 162 -14.47 8.65 -10.84
C THR A 162 -13.37 9.17 -11.77
N LYS A 163 -13.62 10.24 -12.53
CA LYS A 163 -12.60 10.87 -13.38
C LYS A 163 -11.44 11.41 -12.53
N PHE A 164 -11.75 12.12 -11.45
CA PHE A 164 -10.74 12.62 -10.52
C PHE A 164 -9.92 11.49 -9.89
N ASP A 165 -10.58 10.43 -9.41
CA ASP A 165 -9.93 9.25 -8.83
C ASP A 165 -9.01 8.56 -9.84
N LEU A 166 -9.43 8.44 -11.11
CA LEU A 166 -8.62 7.86 -12.18
C LEU A 166 -7.37 8.69 -12.49
N GLU A 167 -7.50 10.02 -12.54
CA GLU A 167 -6.34 10.92 -12.71
C GLU A 167 -5.33 10.75 -11.57
N MET A 168 -5.81 10.62 -10.32
CA MET A 168 -4.94 10.37 -9.17
C MET A 168 -4.26 9.01 -9.24
N ILE A 169 -4.98 7.95 -9.65
CA ILE A 169 -4.43 6.61 -9.82
C ILE A 169 -3.37 6.59 -10.92
N GLU A 170 -3.61 7.24 -12.06
CA GLU A 170 -2.64 7.34 -13.16
C GLU A 170 -1.38 8.13 -12.75
N ALA A 171 -1.54 9.21 -12.00
CA ALA A 171 -0.43 10.08 -11.58
C ALA A 171 0.40 9.50 -10.43
N THR A 172 -0.24 8.92 -9.42
CA THR A 172 0.40 8.54 -8.15
C THR A 172 0.32 7.05 -7.83
N GLY A 173 -0.46 6.28 -8.58
CA GLY A 173 -0.76 4.87 -8.31
C GLY A 173 -1.79 4.66 -7.20
N SER A 174 -2.42 5.73 -6.66
CA SER A 174 -3.38 5.65 -5.57
C SER A 174 -4.35 6.83 -5.60
N CYS A 175 -5.52 6.67 -4.96
CA CYS A 175 -6.49 7.74 -4.73
C CYS A 175 -7.14 7.61 -3.34
N ALA A 176 -7.89 8.63 -2.91
CA ALA A 176 -8.71 8.53 -1.71
C ALA A 176 -9.89 7.57 -1.97
N GLY A 177 -10.00 6.52 -1.14
CA GLY A 177 -11.02 5.47 -1.34
C GLY A 177 -10.63 4.44 -2.41
N ILE A 178 -9.33 4.17 -2.57
CA ILE A 178 -8.81 3.18 -3.53
C ILE A 178 -9.41 1.78 -3.33
N GLU A 179 -9.88 1.48 -2.12
CA GLU A 179 -10.60 0.25 -1.79
C GLU A 179 -11.86 0.04 -2.64
N ASN A 180 -12.49 1.11 -3.12
CA ASN A 180 -13.64 1.03 -4.02
C ASN A 180 -13.28 0.44 -5.39
N TYR A 181 -11.99 0.49 -5.75
CA TYR A 181 -11.45 -0.04 -7.00
C TYR A 181 -10.70 -1.36 -6.81
N SER A 182 -10.73 -1.94 -5.59
CA SER A 182 -9.98 -3.15 -5.21
C SER A 182 -10.21 -4.33 -6.15
N ARG A 183 -11.42 -4.52 -6.65
CA ARG A 183 -11.78 -5.56 -7.63
C ARG A 183 -10.92 -5.47 -8.89
N PHE A 184 -10.78 -4.28 -9.46
CA PHE A 184 -9.99 -4.06 -10.68
C PHE A 184 -8.49 -4.20 -10.42
N LEU A 185 -8.03 -3.78 -9.25
CA LEU A 185 -6.63 -3.84 -8.85
C LEU A 185 -6.19 -5.25 -8.43
N SER A 186 -7.13 -6.06 -7.90
CA SER A 186 -6.88 -7.45 -7.52
C SER A 186 -7.20 -8.47 -8.62
N GLY A 187 -7.82 -8.04 -9.73
CA GLY A 187 -8.23 -8.92 -10.82
C GLY A 187 -9.43 -9.82 -10.52
N ARG A 188 -10.18 -9.53 -9.46
CA ARG A 188 -11.36 -10.31 -9.05
C ARG A 188 -12.56 -10.04 -9.97
N LYS A 189 -13.44 -11.03 -10.10
CA LYS A 189 -14.65 -10.94 -10.91
C LYS A 189 -15.73 -10.11 -10.21
N PRO A 190 -16.70 -9.56 -10.95
CA PRO A 190 -17.88 -8.92 -10.36
C PRO A 190 -18.59 -9.85 -9.39
N GLY A 191 -18.94 -9.35 -8.19
CA GLY A 191 -19.60 -10.13 -7.13
C GLY A 191 -18.66 -10.93 -6.22
N GLU A 192 -17.36 -11.02 -6.52
CA GLU A 192 -16.39 -11.59 -5.60
C GLU A 192 -16.05 -10.58 -4.48
N PRO A 193 -15.92 -11.03 -3.22
CA PRO A 193 -15.56 -10.14 -2.12
C PRO A 193 -14.15 -9.56 -2.33
N PRO A 194 -13.90 -8.31 -1.90
CA PRO A 194 -12.56 -7.74 -1.96
C PRO A 194 -11.57 -8.54 -1.10
N PRO A 195 -10.26 -8.48 -1.40
CA PRO A 195 -9.25 -9.08 -0.53
C PRO A 195 -9.36 -8.56 0.89
N THR A 196 -9.14 -9.43 1.87
CA THR A 196 -9.25 -9.08 3.28
C THR A 196 -7.95 -9.33 4.02
N LEU A 197 -7.81 -8.74 5.21
CA LEU A 197 -6.68 -8.98 6.11
C LEU A 197 -6.53 -10.47 6.45
N PHE A 198 -7.62 -11.23 6.48
CA PHE A 198 -7.61 -12.66 6.81
C PHE A 198 -6.83 -13.50 5.79
N GLU A 199 -6.75 -13.06 4.55
CA GLU A 199 -5.98 -13.73 3.49
C GLU A 199 -4.45 -13.64 3.70
N TYR A 200 -4.00 -12.74 4.59
CA TYR A 200 -2.60 -12.58 4.95
C TYR A 200 -2.17 -13.44 6.13
N PHE A 201 -3.12 -14.09 6.81
CA PHE A 201 -2.81 -14.92 7.97
C PHE A 201 -2.37 -16.32 7.55
N PRO A 202 -1.36 -16.88 8.20
CA PRO A 202 -1.04 -18.30 8.10
C PRO A 202 -2.22 -19.17 8.55
N ASP A 203 -2.32 -20.39 8.01
CA ASP A 203 -3.42 -21.33 8.32
C ASP A 203 -3.55 -21.68 9.81
N ASN A 204 -2.46 -21.58 10.58
CA ASN A 204 -2.43 -21.84 12.01
C ASN A 204 -2.56 -20.60 12.89
N THR A 205 -3.17 -19.51 12.37
CA THR A 205 -3.34 -18.27 13.11
C THR A 205 -4.48 -18.36 14.10
N LEU A 206 -4.23 -17.91 15.34
CA LEU A 206 -5.26 -17.70 16.35
C LEU A 206 -5.67 -16.22 16.37
N ILE A 207 -6.97 -15.97 16.19
CA ILE A 207 -7.52 -14.62 16.09
C ILE A 207 -8.27 -14.28 17.39
N PHE A 208 -7.86 -13.19 18.03
CA PHE A 208 -8.57 -12.61 19.17
C PHE A 208 -9.31 -11.35 18.72
N VAL A 209 -10.61 -11.34 18.86
CA VAL A 209 -11.45 -10.18 18.52
C VAL A 209 -11.81 -9.45 19.80
N ASP A 210 -11.12 -8.35 20.05
CA ASP A 210 -11.46 -7.44 21.14
C ASP A 210 -12.69 -6.59 20.76
N GLU A 211 -13.52 -6.24 21.75
CA GLU A 211 -14.78 -5.51 21.55
C GLU A 211 -15.66 -6.17 20.45
N CYS A 212 -15.79 -7.50 20.51
CA CYS A 212 -16.49 -8.27 19.47
C CYS A 212 -17.94 -7.81 19.25
N HIS A 213 -18.58 -7.28 20.29
CA HIS A 213 -19.95 -6.75 20.22
C HIS A 213 -20.07 -5.50 19.31
N VAL A 214 -18.95 -4.79 19.07
CA VAL A 214 -18.86 -3.67 18.14
C VAL A 214 -18.25 -4.09 16.81
N THR A 215 -17.16 -4.86 16.87
CA THR A 215 -16.36 -5.24 15.69
C THR A 215 -17.15 -6.15 14.74
N VAL A 216 -17.83 -7.17 15.25
CA VAL A 216 -18.57 -8.13 14.41
C VAL A 216 -19.74 -7.47 13.66
N PRO A 217 -20.61 -6.65 14.29
CA PRO A 217 -21.63 -5.90 13.57
C PRO A 217 -21.06 -4.95 12.50
N GLN A 218 -19.92 -4.29 12.78
CA GLN A 218 -19.26 -3.42 11.79
C GLN A 218 -18.76 -4.21 10.58
N LEU A 219 -18.12 -5.35 10.79
CA LEU A 219 -17.69 -6.23 9.70
C LEU A 219 -18.87 -6.69 8.83
N ASN A 220 -19.98 -7.06 9.46
CA ASN A 220 -21.19 -7.43 8.73
C ASN A 220 -21.77 -6.26 7.94
N GLY A 221 -21.76 -5.04 8.49
CA GLY A 221 -22.18 -3.82 7.80
C GLY A 221 -21.28 -3.50 6.60
N MET A 222 -19.98 -3.65 6.73
CA MET A 222 -19.00 -3.45 5.64
C MET A 222 -19.16 -4.51 4.55
N TYR A 223 -19.38 -5.76 4.90
CA TYR A 223 -19.64 -6.84 3.94
C TYR A 223 -20.87 -6.55 3.07
N LYS A 224 -21.96 -6.12 3.70
CA LYS A 224 -23.18 -5.72 2.96
C LYS A 224 -22.96 -4.44 2.13
N GLY A 225 -22.19 -3.49 2.64
CA GLY A 225 -21.82 -2.27 1.91
C GLY A 225 -21.00 -2.56 0.65
N CYS A 226 -20.02 -3.46 0.74
CA CYS A 226 -19.24 -3.89 -0.43
C CYS A 226 -20.08 -4.55 -1.53
N LEU A 227 -21.19 -5.21 -1.16
CA LEU A 227 -22.12 -5.80 -2.13
C LEU A 227 -23.01 -4.76 -2.83
N LEU A 228 -23.13 -3.53 -2.30
CA LEU A 228 -23.90 -2.45 -2.91
C LEU A 228 -23.14 -1.70 -4.01
N TYR A 229 -21.82 -1.85 -4.07
CA TYR A 229 -20.95 -1.21 -5.07
C TYR A 229 -20.37 -2.20 -6.10
N THR A 230 -20.80 -3.46 -6.09
CA THR A 230 -20.39 -4.50 -7.06
C THR A 230 -21.49 -4.81 -8.07
#